data_96e2d4ef88fd7becf3a60ca2033bdfb4
#
_entry.id   96e2d4ef88fd7becf3a60ca2033bdfb4
#
_cell.length_a   1.000
_cell.length_b   1.000
_cell.length_c   1.000
_cell.angle_alpha   90.00
_cell.angle_beta   90.00
_cell.angle_gamma   90.00
#
_symmetry.space_group_name_H-M   'P 1'
#
loop_
_entity.id
_entity.type
_entity.pdbx_description
1 polymer ?
#
loop_
_entity_poly.entity_id
_entity_poly.type
_entity_poly.pdbx_seq_one_letter_code
_entity_poly.pdbx_strand_id
1 'polypeptide(L)'
;IHHYNFPGFSVGEAKTSRGPGRREIGHGALGERALLPVIPSEEEFPYAIRLVSDILSSNGSTSQASICGSTLSLMAAGVPIKRPVAGISVGLVTGENDDDFIEITDIQGVEDFFGDMDFKVAGTSEGITAIQMDMKIHGLTFPMIEQAFAQTGRARDYILNEVMLKAIAEPRKELSPYAPKIAQMQIDVESRCFR
;
A
#
# COMPACT_ATOMS: atom_id res chain seq x y z
N ILE A 1 7.70 9.91 0.30
CA ILE A 1 6.86 10.09 -0.89
C ILE A 1 6.71 8.79 -1.67
N HIS A 2 5.50 8.51 -2.21
CA HIS A 2 5.20 7.34 -3.03
C HIS A 2 4.74 7.77 -4.44
N HIS A 3 5.57 7.50 -5.44
CA HIS A 3 5.22 7.66 -6.85
C HIS A 3 4.56 6.38 -7.37
N TYR A 4 3.42 6.53 -8.03
CA TYR A 4 2.69 5.44 -8.63
C TYR A 4 2.48 5.73 -10.11
N ASN A 5 3.00 4.87 -10.96
CA ASN A 5 2.94 5.00 -12.41
C ASN A 5 2.06 3.90 -13.00
N PHE A 6 1.03 4.32 -13.72
CA PHE A 6 0.04 3.42 -14.35
C PHE A 6 -0.07 3.71 -15.84
N PRO A 7 0.93 3.30 -16.64
CA PRO A 7 0.93 3.56 -18.08
C PRO A 7 -0.17 2.77 -18.79
N GLY A 8 -0.69 3.29 -19.91
CA GLY A 8 -1.77 2.66 -20.66
C GLY A 8 -1.49 1.21 -21.06
N PHE A 9 -0.24 0.87 -21.36
CA PHE A 9 0.13 -0.49 -21.73
C PHE A 9 -0.12 -1.53 -20.63
N SER A 10 -0.19 -1.13 -19.36
CA SER A 10 -0.48 -2.04 -18.24
C SER A 10 -1.87 -2.69 -18.34
N VAL A 11 -2.80 -2.05 -19.05
CA VAL A 11 -4.14 -2.53 -19.36
C VAL A 11 -4.39 -2.75 -20.86
N GLY A 12 -3.31 -2.78 -21.66
CA GLY A 12 -3.40 -3.00 -23.10
C GLY A 12 -3.87 -1.78 -23.90
N GLU A 13 -3.86 -0.57 -23.33
CA GLU A 13 -4.26 0.67 -24.00
C GLU A 13 -3.08 1.36 -24.67
N ALA A 14 -3.25 1.77 -25.92
CA ALA A 14 -2.33 2.66 -26.62
C ALA A 14 -2.80 4.11 -26.47
N LYS A 15 -2.21 4.83 -25.52
CA LYS A 15 -2.52 6.25 -25.30
C LYS A 15 -1.26 7.08 -25.04
N THR A 16 -1.35 8.38 -25.38
CA THR A 16 -0.27 9.33 -25.09
C THR A 16 -0.24 9.64 -23.60
N SER A 17 0.95 9.52 -22.98
CA SER A 17 1.18 9.98 -21.61
C SER A 17 1.31 11.50 -21.58
N ARG A 18 0.45 12.17 -20.79
CA ARG A 18 0.44 13.64 -20.61
C ARG A 18 0.72 14.03 -19.14
N GLY A 19 1.44 13.20 -18.42
CA GLY A 19 1.66 13.32 -16.98
C GLY A 19 0.73 12.43 -16.16
N PRO A 20 0.85 12.44 -14.82
CA PRO A 20 0.09 11.57 -13.94
C PRO A 20 -1.40 11.89 -13.98
N GLY A 21 -2.21 10.86 -14.17
CA GLY A 21 -3.66 10.95 -14.12
C GLY A 21 -4.20 10.92 -12.68
N ARG A 22 -5.52 11.10 -12.51
CA ARG A 22 -6.18 11.07 -11.20
C ARG A 22 -5.96 9.75 -10.46
N ARG A 23 -5.97 8.62 -11.17
CA ARG A 23 -5.71 7.28 -10.63
C ARG A 23 -4.30 7.20 -10.04
N GLU A 24 -3.30 7.68 -10.76
CA GLU A 24 -1.91 7.65 -10.33
C GLU A 24 -1.69 8.51 -9.09
N ILE A 25 -2.27 9.70 -9.04
CA ILE A 25 -2.23 10.59 -7.89
C ILE A 25 -2.93 9.95 -6.68
N GLY A 26 -4.14 9.43 -6.87
CA GLY A 26 -4.94 8.83 -5.80
C GLY A 26 -4.33 7.54 -5.24
N HIS A 27 -3.84 6.65 -6.11
CA HIS A 27 -3.18 5.42 -5.68
C HIS A 27 -1.82 5.68 -5.02
N GLY A 28 -1.06 6.66 -5.51
CA GLY A 28 0.18 7.11 -4.88
C GLY A 28 -0.07 7.64 -3.47
N ALA A 29 -1.07 8.51 -3.31
CA ALA A 29 -1.46 9.06 -2.01
C ALA A 29 -1.99 7.98 -1.05
N LEU A 30 -2.74 7.00 -1.55
CA LEU A 30 -3.22 5.86 -0.75
C LEU A 30 -2.04 5.03 -0.22
N GLY A 31 -1.08 4.69 -1.10
CA GLY A 31 0.11 3.94 -0.72
C GLY A 31 0.99 4.69 0.28
N GLU A 32 1.19 5.99 0.09
CA GLU A 32 1.93 6.83 1.04
C GLU A 32 1.24 6.86 2.40
N ARG A 33 -0.07 7.09 2.43
CA ARG A 33 -0.85 7.11 3.67
C ARG A 33 -0.83 5.77 4.40
N ALA A 34 -0.91 4.66 3.65
CA ALA A 34 -0.89 3.32 4.22
C ALA A 34 0.43 3.00 4.94
N LEU A 35 1.54 3.51 4.42
CA LEU A 35 2.89 3.22 4.93
C LEU A 35 3.38 4.23 5.97
N LEU A 36 2.88 5.47 5.96
CA LEU A 36 3.34 6.55 6.82
C LEU A 36 3.39 6.18 8.32
N PRO A 37 2.38 5.48 8.91
CA PRO A 37 2.39 5.12 10.32
C PRO A 37 3.53 4.17 10.74
N VAL A 38 4.08 3.40 9.79
CA VAL A 38 5.12 2.41 10.05
C VAL A 38 6.53 2.87 9.69
N ILE A 39 6.66 4.03 9.04
CA ILE A 39 7.96 4.63 8.73
C ILE A 39 8.65 5.07 10.03
N PRO A 40 9.95 4.80 10.20
CA PRO A 40 10.73 5.29 11.34
C PRO A 40 10.80 6.82 11.35
N SER A 41 11.09 7.39 12.50
CA SER A 41 11.34 8.82 12.65
C SER A 41 12.64 9.24 11.95
N GLU A 42 12.81 10.53 11.68
CA GLU A 42 14.04 11.08 11.10
C GLU A 42 15.25 10.88 12.03
N GLU A 43 15.02 10.84 13.35
CA GLU A 43 16.07 10.56 14.34
C GLU A 43 16.54 9.11 14.29
N GLU A 44 15.64 8.16 14.05
CA GLU A 44 15.94 6.73 13.95
C GLU A 44 16.54 6.36 12.59
N PHE A 45 16.06 7.03 11.51
CA PHE A 45 16.48 6.75 10.14
C PHE A 45 16.56 8.04 9.32
N PRO A 46 17.72 8.76 9.36
CA PRO A 46 17.87 10.09 8.79
C PRO A 46 18.05 10.06 7.27
N TYR A 47 17.17 9.38 6.57
CA TYR A 47 17.18 9.26 5.11
C TYR A 47 15.84 9.69 4.51
N ALA A 48 15.89 10.38 3.39
CA ALA A 48 14.71 10.60 2.58
C ALA A 48 14.29 9.32 1.87
N ILE A 49 13.04 8.91 2.05
CA ILE A 49 12.49 7.71 1.45
C ILE A 49 11.63 8.08 0.25
N ARG A 50 11.97 7.51 -0.91
CA ARG A 50 11.19 7.58 -2.13
C ARG A 50 10.83 6.18 -2.59
N LEU A 51 9.54 5.88 -2.64
CA LEU A 51 8.98 4.65 -3.20
C LEU A 51 8.49 4.93 -4.62
N VAL A 52 8.72 3.99 -5.52
CA VAL A 52 8.24 4.05 -6.90
C VAL A 52 7.59 2.72 -7.24
N SER A 53 6.33 2.78 -7.63
CA SER A 53 5.57 1.63 -8.14
C SER A 53 5.30 1.80 -9.62
N ASP A 54 5.94 0.99 -10.44
CA ASP A 54 5.71 0.93 -11.88
C ASP A 54 4.82 -0.27 -12.21
N ILE A 55 3.61 -0.02 -12.67
CA ILE A 55 2.63 -1.07 -12.97
C ILE A 55 2.82 -1.53 -14.42
N LEU A 56 3.36 -2.72 -14.58
CA LEU A 56 3.64 -3.30 -15.89
C LEU A 56 2.47 -4.06 -16.49
N SER A 57 1.61 -4.62 -15.63
CA SER A 57 0.39 -5.32 -16.02
C SER A 57 -0.64 -5.23 -14.91
N SER A 58 -1.92 -5.14 -15.26
CA SER A 58 -3.00 -4.98 -14.29
C SER A 58 -4.25 -5.77 -14.69
N ASN A 59 -4.82 -6.44 -13.70
CA ASN A 59 -6.18 -6.98 -13.76
C ASN A 59 -6.94 -6.70 -12.44
N GLY A 60 -6.86 -5.46 -11.94
CA GLY A 60 -7.46 -5.01 -10.69
C GLY A 60 -6.46 -4.87 -9.54
N SER A 61 -6.84 -4.09 -8.54
CA SER A 61 -6.19 -3.90 -7.22
C SER A 61 -4.69 -3.63 -7.18
N THR A 62 -4.13 -3.03 -8.23
CA THR A 62 -2.69 -2.74 -8.32
C THR A 62 -2.19 -1.77 -7.25
N SER A 63 -3.06 -0.92 -6.69
CA SER A 63 -2.71 -0.06 -5.55
C SER A 63 -2.39 -0.87 -4.29
N GLN A 64 -3.16 -1.93 -4.03
CA GLN A 64 -2.92 -2.80 -2.88
C GLN A 64 -1.66 -3.67 -3.07
N ALA A 65 -1.44 -4.18 -4.27
CA ALA A 65 -0.18 -4.84 -4.64
C ALA A 65 1.02 -3.91 -4.47
N SER A 66 0.88 -2.62 -4.82
CA SER A 66 1.92 -1.60 -4.62
C SER A 66 2.24 -1.36 -3.14
N ILE A 67 1.26 -1.39 -2.26
CA ILE A 67 1.49 -1.27 -0.80
C ILE A 67 2.28 -2.48 -0.29
N CYS A 68 1.89 -3.69 -0.66
CA CYS A 68 2.62 -4.91 -0.31
C CYS A 68 4.05 -4.90 -0.85
N GLY A 69 4.23 -4.58 -2.13
CA GLY A 69 5.54 -4.48 -2.77
C GLY A 69 6.42 -3.39 -2.18
N SER A 70 5.86 -2.23 -1.84
CA SER A 70 6.58 -1.15 -1.17
C SER A 70 7.02 -1.53 0.24
N THR A 71 6.19 -2.26 0.99
CA THR A 71 6.58 -2.82 2.29
C THR A 71 7.79 -3.73 2.15
N LEU A 72 7.74 -4.70 1.22
CA LEU A 72 8.87 -5.60 0.97
C LEU A 72 10.12 -4.85 0.51
N SER A 73 9.97 -3.82 -0.32
CA SER A 73 11.07 -2.98 -0.78
C SER A 73 11.73 -2.20 0.36
N LEU A 74 10.95 -1.64 1.28
CA LEU A 74 11.45 -0.98 2.48
C LEU A 74 12.24 -1.95 3.36
N MET A 75 11.69 -3.14 3.61
CA MET A 75 12.37 -4.19 4.38
C MET A 75 13.66 -4.64 3.70
N ALA A 76 13.64 -4.82 2.38
CA ALA A 76 14.82 -5.21 1.60
C ALA A 76 15.89 -4.12 1.54
N ALA A 77 15.50 -2.85 1.59
CA ALA A 77 16.43 -1.72 1.66
C ALA A 77 17.05 -1.52 3.05
N GLY A 78 16.60 -2.24 4.07
CA GLY A 78 17.08 -2.08 5.45
C GLY A 78 16.45 -0.91 6.19
N VAL A 79 15.29 -0.44 5.73
CA VAL A 79 14.52 0.56 6.48
C VAL A 79 13.87 -0.11 7.68
N PRO A 80 14.12 0.35 8.93
CA PRO A 80 13.57 -0.27 10.13
C PRO A 80 12.11 0.13 10.33
N ILE A 81 11.24 -0.33 9.42
CA ILE A 81 9.80 -0.09 9.57
C ILE A 81 9.28 -0.74 10.84
N LYS A 82 8.34 -0.08 11.50
CA LYS A 82 7.77 -0.56 12.77
C LYS A 82 7.06 -1.90 12.61
N ARG A 83 6.31 -2.09 11.50
CA ARG A 83 5.57 -3.31 11.15
C ARG A 83 5.36 -3.40 9.65
N PRO A 84 5.28 -4.59 9.08
CA PRO A 84 4.89 -4.77 7.69
C PRO A 84 3.41 -4.42 7.48
N VAL A 85 3.11 -3.84 6.32
CA VAL A 85 1.77 -3.45 5.89
C VAL A 85 1.38 -4.29 4.68
N ALA A 86 0.21 -4.92 4.72
CA ALA A 86 -0.43 -5.54 3.57
C ALA A 86 -1.69 -4.78 3.17
N GLY A 87 -2.09 -4.91 1.93
CA GLY A 87 -3.32 -4.35 1.41
C GLY A 87 -4.08 -5.36 0.57
N ILE A 88 -5.41 -5.25 0.59
CA ILE A 88 -6.34 -6.06 -0.22
C ILE A 88 -7.55 -5.23 -0.63
N SER A 89 -8.24 -5.65 -1.69
CA SER A 89 -9.55 -5.14 -2.04
C SER A 89 -10.62 -6.23 -1.87
N VAL A 90 -11.82 -5.79 -1.50
CA VAL A 90 -13.05 -6.59 -1.48
C VAL A 90 -14.09 -5.85 -2.30
N GLY A 91 -14.70 -6.54 -3.24
CA GLY A 91 -15.85 -6.08 -4.01
C GLY A 91 -17.16 -6.52 -3.38
N LEU A 92 -18.23 -5.81 -3.69
CA LEU A 92 -19.60 -6.14 -3.32
C LEU A 92 -20.45 -6.23 -4.58
N VAL A 93 -21.30 -7.24 -4.62
CA VAL A 93 -22.38 -7.38 -5.60
C VAL A 93 -23.67 -7.56 -4.82
N THR A 94 -24.65 -6.70 -5.04
CA THR A 94 -25.97 -6.74 -4.38
C THR A 94 -27.02 -7.37 -5.29
N GLY A 95 -27.98 -8.07 -4.69
CA GLY A 95 -29.12 -8.62 -5.37
C GLY A 95 -30.34 -7.70 -5.33
N GLU A 96 -31.54 -8.27 -5.30
CA GLU A 96 -32.80 -7.51 -5.32
C GLU A 96 -33.15 -6.86 -3.97
N ASN A 97 -32.58 -7.39 -2.88
CA ASN A 97 -32.83 -6.93 -1.51
C ASN A 97 -31.50 -6.62 -0.80
N ASP A 98 -31.55 -5.77 0.21
CA ASP A 98 -30.38 -5.37 1.00
C ASP A 98 -29.68 -6.53 1.75
N ASP A 99 -30.40 -7.62 2.01
CA ASP A 99 -29.85 -8.83 2.64
C ASP A 99 -29.24 -9.81 1.63
N ASP A 100 -29.45 -9.57 0.33
CA ASP A 100 -28.94 -10.42 -0.76
C ASP A 100 -27.68 -9.76 -1.37
N PHE A 101 -26.55 -10.11 -0.81
CA PHE A 101 -25.27 -9.60 -1.29
C PHE A 101 -24.16 -10.63 -1.18
N ILE A 102 -23.15 -10.49 -2.05
CA ILE A 102 -21.95 -11.32 -2.08
C ILE A 102 -20.71 -10.40 -2.05
N GLU A 103 -19.77 -10.72 -1.20
CA GLU A 103 -18.46 -10.09 -1.17
C GLU A 103 -17.41 -10.96 -1.84
N ILE A 104 -16.62 -10.35 -2.69
CA ILE A 104 -15.59 -10.98 -3.51
C ILE A 104 -14.22 -10.45 -3.05
N THR A 105 -13.34 -11.36 -2.62
CA THR A 105 -11.97 -10.98 -2.21
C THR A 105 -11.04 -10.93 -3.43
N ASP A 106 -10.20 -9.89 -3.50
CA ASP A 106 -9.20 -9.69 -4.56
C ASP A 106 -9.83 -9.58 -5.94
N ILE A 107 -10.67 -8.58 -6.10
CA ILE A 107 -11.47 -8.37 -7.31
C ILE A 107 -10.63 -8.12 -8.56
N GLN A 108 -11.04 -8.75 -9.66
CA GLN A 108 -10.50 -8.51 -10.99
C GLN A 108 -11.08 -7.23 -11.61
N GLY A 109 -10.46 -6.73 -12.68
CA GLY A 109 -10.92 -5.52 -13.35
C GLY A 109 -12.37 -5.58 -13.85
N VAL A 110 -12.86 -6.75 -14.28
CA VAL A 110 -14.26 -6.97 -14.68
C VAL A 110 -15.20 -6.89 -13.46
N GLU A 111 -14.80 -7.48 -12.35
CA GLU A 111 -15.57 -7.47 -11.09
C GLU A 111 -15.60 -6.05 -10.48
N ASP A 112 -14.50 -5.30 -10.56
CA ASP A 112 -14.48 -3.88 -10.20
C ASP A 112 -15.43 -3.05 -11.09
N PHE A 113 -15.48 -3.34 -12.39
CA PHE A 113 -16.32 -2.59 -13.32
C PHE A 113 -17.81 -2.81 -13.09
N PHE A 114 -18.25 -4.04 -12.86
CA PHE A 114 -19.65 -4.42 -12.69
C PHE A 114 -20.10 -4.50 -11.22
N GLY A 115 -19.19 -4.55 -10.27
CA GLY A 115 -19.52 -4.58 -8.84
C GLY A 115 -20.07 -3.26 -8.32
N ASP A 116 -20.75 -3.30 -7.21
CA ASP A 116 -21.44 -2.18 -6.55
C ASP A 116 -20.54 -1.41 -5.60
N MET A 117 -19.47 -2.03 -5.09
CA MET A 117 -18.46 -1.42 -4.23
C MET A 117 -17.09 -2.02 -4.51
N ASP A 118 -16.06 -1.18 -4.42
CA ASP A 118 -14.64 -1.54 -4.28
C ASP A 118 -14.13 -1.01 -2.94
N PHE A 119 -13.84 -1.91 -2.02
CA PHE A 119 -13.40 -1.59 -0.66
C PHE A 119 -11.95 -2.03 -0.47
N LYS A 120 -11.06 -1.07 -0.40
CA LYS A 120 -9.61 -1.27 -0.24
C LYS A 120 -9.17 -0.96 1.17
N VAL A 121 -8.53 -1.92 1.80
CA VAL A 121 -8.01 -1.78 3.16
C VAL A 121 -6.56 -2.19 3.22
N ALA A 122 -5.73 -1.31 3.75
CA ALA A 122 -4.34 -1.59 4.09
C ALA A 122 -4.13 -1.53 5.60
N GLY A 123 -3.22 -2.33 6.11
CA GLY A 123 -2.91 -2.34 7.54
C GLY A 123 -1.85 -3.36 7.92
N THR A 124 -1.47 -3.28 9.19
CA THR A 124 -0.57 -4.21 9.87
C THR A 124 -1.37 -5.32 10.55
N SER A 125 -0.70 -6.23 11.24
CA SER A 125 -1.35 -7.21 12.13
C SER A 125 -2.09 -6.57 13.32
N GLU A 126 -1.79 -5.32 13.67
CA GLU A 126 -2.39 -4.64 14.83
C GLU A 126 -3.52 -3.68 14.47
N GLY A 127 -3.61 -3.26 13.21
CA GLY A 127 -4.65 -2.31 12.83
C GLY A 127 -4.56 -1.82 11.40
N ILE A 128 -5.58 -1.09 11.01
CA ILE A 128 -5.75 -0.51 9.69
C ILE A 128 -4.96 0.80 9.60
N THR A 129 -4.24 0.99 8.52
CA THR A 129 -3.46 2.20 8.25
C THR A 129 -4.06 3.08 7.16
N ALA A 130 -4.80 2.49 6.22
CA ALA A 130 -5.51 3.24 5.19
C ALA A 130 -6.73 2.49 4.67
N ILE A 131 -7.74 3.26 4.27
CA ILE A 131 -8.98 2.78 3.64
C ILE A 131 -9.25 3.65 2.42
N GLN A 132 -9.72 3.01 1.36
CA GLN A 132 -10.37 3.65 0.23
C GLN A 132 -11.62 2.84 -0.11
N MET A 133 -12.74 3.53 -0.28
CA MET A 133 -13.99 2.94 -0.70
C MET A 133 -14.54 3.71 -1.90
N ASP A 134 -14.94 2.98 -2.93
CA ASP A 134 -15.68 3.48 -4.07
C ASP A 134 -17.02 2.74 -4.15
N MET A 135 -18.12 3.48 -4.18
CA MET A 135 -19.48 2.93 -4.21
C MET A 135 -20.21 3.42 -5.45
N LYS A 136 -20.94 2.51 -6.09
CA LYS A 136 -21.80 2.80 -7.24
C LYS A 136 -23.29 2.73 -6.88
N ILE A 137 -23.60 2.39 -5.63
CA ILE A 137 -24.95 2.33 -5.06
C ILE A 137 -25.17 3.43 -4.04
N HIS A 138 -26.42 3.68 -3.65
CA HIS A 138 -26.80 4.82 -2.81
C HIS A 138 -26.38 4.69 -1.33
N GLY A 139 -25.90 3.54 -0.89
CA GLY A 139 -25.43 3.32 0.47
C GLY A 139 -25.16 1.85 0.75
N LEU A 140 -24.53 1.60 1.89
CA LEU A 140 -24.23 0.26 2.40
C LEU A 140 -24.93 0.07 3.73
N THR A 141 -25.43 -1.15 3.99
CA THR A 141 -25.92 -1.52 5.31
C THR A 141 -24.78 -1.80 6.28
N PHE A 142 -25.05 -1.71 7.59
CA PHE A 142 -24.03 -2.07 8.59
C PHE A 142 -23.52 -3.51 8.45
N PRO A 143 -24.36 -4.53 8.20
CA PRO A 143 -23.89 -5.89 7.95
C PRO A 143 -22.90 -6.00 6.78
N MET A 144 -23.16 -5.31 5.65
CA MET A 144 -22.23 -5.28 4.50
C MET A 144 -20.86 -4.72 4.91
N ILE A 145 -20.84 -3.60 5.64
CA ILE A 145 -19.61 -2.96 6.09
C ILE A 145 -18.86 -3.87 7.08
N GLU A 146 -19.55 -4.46 8.04
CA GLU A 146 -18.95 -5.34 9.04
C GLU A 146 -18.33 -6.59 8.39
N GLN A 147 -19.02 -7.20 7.44
CA GLN A 147 -18.51 -8.33 6.70
C GLN A 147 -17.31 -7.96 5.85
N ALA A 148 -17.32 -6.82 5.14
CA ALA A 148 -16.22 -6.33 4.35
C ALA A 148 -14.96 -6.11 5.21
N PHE A 149 -15.09 -5.52 6.40
CA PHE A 149 -13.96 -5.39 7.33
C PHE A 149 -13.42 -6.74 7.78
N ALA A 150 -14.29 -7.67 8.15
CA ALA A 150 -13.91 -9.01 8.57
C ALA A 150 -13.18 -9.76 7.44
N GLN A 151 -13.67 -9.64 6.21
CA GLN A 151 -13.11 -10.30 5.04
C GLN A 151 -11.74 -9.70 4.65
N THR A 152 -11.63 -8.38 4.62
CA THR A 152 -10.33 -7.71 4.39
C THR A 152 -9.32 -8.03 5.49
N GLY A 153 -9.76 -8.19 6.74
CA GLY A 153 -8.90 -8.61 7.86
C GLY A 153 -8.27 -9.97 7.60
N ARG A 154 -9.09 -10.99 7.36
CA ARG A 154 -8.64 -12.35 7.05
C ARG A 154 -7.68 -12.41 5.85
N ALA A 155 -8.02 -11.69 4.78
CA ALA A 155 -7.21 -11.67 3.57
C ALA A 155 -5.85 -10.99 3.79
N ARG A 156 -5.80 -9.86 4.51
CA ARG A 156 -4.54 -9.20 4.87
C ARG A 156 -3.66 -10.08 5.74
N ASP A 157 -4.23 -10.74 6.75
CA ASP A 157 -3.48 -11.64 7.62
C ASP A 157 -2.87 -12.81 6.82
N TYR A 158 -3.61 -13.35 5.86
CA TYR A 158 -3.10 -14.36 4.95
C TYR A 158 -1.93 -13.82 4.11
N ILE A 159 -2.09 -12.64 3.47
CA ILE A 159 -1.03 -12.04 2.65
C ILE A 159 0.21 -11.76 3.48
N LEU A 160 0.06 -11.21 4.68
CA LEU A 160 1.18 -10.93 5.58
C LEU A 160 1.93 -12.22 5.93
N ASN A 161 1.24 -13.22 6.45
CA ASN A 161 1.87 -14.40 7.06
C ASN A 161 2.26 -15.46 6.03
N GLU A 162 1.43 -15.68 5.00
CA GLU A 162 1.61 -16.77 4.06
C GLU A 162 2.35 -16.36 2.78
N VAL A 163 2.45 -15.06 2.49
CA VAL A 163 3.10 -14.56 1.28
C VAL A 163 4.29 -13.67 1.62
N MET A 164 4.04 -12.53 2.27
CA MET A 164 5.05 -11.49 2.45
C MET A 164 6.15 -11.90 3.41
N LEU A 165 5.81 -12.37 4.61
CA LEU A 165 6.78 -12.77 5.63
C LEU A 165 7.54 -14.05 5.27
N LYS A 166 7.04 -14.87 4.35
CA LYS A 166 7.80 -15.99 3.76
C LYS A 166 8.86 -15.50 2.77
N ALA A 167 8.64 -14.38 2.12
CA ALA A 167 9.62 -13.78 1.20
C ALA A 167 10.69 -13.01 1.96
N ILE A 168 10.30 -12.18 2.92
CA ILE A 168 11.18 -11.40 3.81
C ILE A 168 10.53 -11.38 5.19
N ALA A 169 11.12 -12.09 6.16
CA ALA A 169 10.58 -12.20 7.52
C ALA A 169 10.82 -10.92 8.35
N GLU A 170 11.96 -10.26 8.16
CA GLU A 170 12.37 -9.07 8.92
C GLU A 170 13.10 -8.08 8.00
N PRO A 171 13.08 -6.77 8.31
CA PRO A 171 13.91 -5.80 7.61
C PRO A 171 15.40 -6.20 7.67
N ARG A 172 16.11 -5.99 6.57
CA ARG A 172 17.57 -6.22 6.55
C ARG A 172 18.25 -5.33 7.59
N LYS A 173 19.21 -5.89 8.31
CA LYS A 173 19.96 -5.19 9.37
C LYS A 173 20.88 -4.10 8.83
N GLU A 174 21.31 -4.25 7.58
CA GLU A 174 22.26 -3.34 6.94
C GLU A 174 21.67 -2.75 5.68
N LEU A 175 21.99 -1.50 5.43
CA LEU A 175 21.72 -0.84 4.16
C LEU A 175 22.53 -1.50 3.04
N SER A 176 22.08 -1.30 1.79
CA SER A 176 22.88 -1.69 0.63
C SER A 176 24.31 -1.16 0.73
N PRO A 177 25.32 -1.93 0.31
CA PRO A 177 26.70 -1.45 0.28
C PRO A 177 26.89 -0.21 -0.61
N TYR A 178 25.97 0.04 -1.52
CA TYR A 178 25.95 1.22 -2.40
C TYR A 178 25.15 2.41 -1.83
N ALA A 179 24.46 2.23 -0.69
CA ALA A 179 23.73 3.31 -0.07
C ALA A 179 24.67 4.31 0.63
N PRO A 180 24.36 5.60 0.59
CA PRO A 180 25.11 6.60 1.37
C PRO A 180 25.03 6.25 2.85
N LYS A 181 26.15 6.37 3.56
CA LYS A 181 26.21 6.14 5.01
C LYS A 181 26.28 7.49 5.72
N ILE A 182 25.39 7.69 6.69
CA ILE A 182 25.38 8.86 7.57
C ILE A 182 26.09 8.48 8.86
N ALA A 183 27.15 9.21 9.20
CA ALA A 183 27.84 9.12 10.48
C ALA A 183 27.52 10.37 11.31
N GLN A 184 27.11 10.18 12.54
CA GLN A 184 26.89 11.27 13.50
C GLN A 184 28.02 11.31 14.51
N MET A 185 28.53 12.52 14.77
CA MET A 185 29.55 12.77 15.76
C MET A 185 29.14 13.94 16.63
N GLN A 186 29.20 13.76 17.94
CA GLN A 186 29.06 14.89 18.87
C GLN A 186 30.38 15.63 18.98
N ILE A 187 30.36 16.94 18.78
CA ILE A 187 31.51 17.82 18.91
C ILE A 187 31.21 18.80 20.03
N ASP A 188 32.14 18.95 20.98
CA ASP A 188 32.04 19.91 22.05
C ASP A 188 31.99 21.35 21.50
N VAL A 189 31.29 22.23 22.22
CA VAL A 189 31.06 23.62 21.79
C VAL A 189 32.39 24.36 21.55
N GLU A 190 33.41 24.07 22.33
CA GLU A 190 34.77 24.64 22.21
C GLU A 190 35.48 24.20 20.93
N SER A 191 35.19 23.01 20.40
CA SER A 191 35.79 22.48 19.18
C SER A 191 35.19 23.06 17.89
N ARG A 192 34.13 23.88 17.99
CA ARG A 192 33.47 24.52 16.81
C ARG A 192 34.27 25.68 16.21
N CYS A 193 35.33 26.14 16.84
CA CYS A 193 36.09 27.32 16.43
C CYS A 193 37.27 27.06 15.51
N PHE A 194 37.46 25.87 14.97
CA PHE A 194 38.46 25.63 13.93
C PHE A 194 37.83 25.67 12.54
N ARG A 195 38.03 26.80 11.89
CA ARG A 195 37.87 26.94 10.42
C ARG A 195 39.07 26.38 9.69
#